data_4d33dced3684aa4a3046262690c3cd7d
#
_entry.id   4d33dced3684aa4a3046262690c3cd7d
#
_cell.length_a   1.000
_cell.length_b   1.000
_cell.length_c   1.000
_cell.angle_alpha   90.00
_cell.angle_beta   90.00
_cell.angle_gamma   90.00
#
_symmetry.space_group_name_H-M   'P 1'
#
loop_
_entity.id
_entity.type
_entity.pdbx_description
1 polymer ?
#
loop_
_entity_poly.entity_id
_entity_poly.type
_entity_poly.pdbx_seq_one_letter_code
_entity_poly.pdbx_strand_id
1 'polypeptide(L)'
;MRAFSLVTLSPEAFDDFSAHHADGNFQQTSAAGRLRAGQGIEVEYLGVQENGTIVAGALFETHRSRLSTFSVVHDGPLCDYRDRELTEYFMTQLKQHAKAKGSAQMEIVPEMPYCLHDSRGGELPADQGGAPADDAVETLKNLGFMHDGFTIGYTAVPRWRYLKDLTGITDEKSLLKSYDKRTQWSVKRAASMGVHVRELGEDELQVFADIEQATAERRNF
;
A
#
# COMPACT_ATOMS: atom_id res chain seq x y z
N MET A 1 18.78 10.67 22.51
CA MET A 1 18.31 10.98 21.15
C MET A 1 18.72 9.79 20.30
N ARG A 2 17.78 9.15 19.62
CA ARG A 2 18.06 8.02 18.73
C ARG A 2 18.87 8.51 17.53
N ALA A 3 19.75 7.67 17.01
CA ALA A 3 20.59 8.04 15.86
C ALA A 3 20.02 7.40 14.59
N PHE A 4 19.29 8.19 13.82
CA PHE A 4 18.77 7.80 12.53
C PHE A 4 19.63 8.31 11.39
N SER A 5 19.73 7.55 10.32
CA SER A 5 20.33 7.99 9.06
C SER A 5 19.47 7.59 7.86
N LEU A 6 19.28 8.54 6.93
CA LEU A 6 18.66 8.24 5.64
C LEU A 6 19.69 7.56 4.73
N VAL A 7 19.33 6.46 4.11
CA VAL A 7 20.17 5.67 3.20
C VAL A 7 19.41 5.31 1.93
N THR A 8 20.15 5.13 0.84
CA THR A 8 19.60 4.50 -0.37
C THR A 8 19.82 2.99 -0.25
N LEU A 9 18.76 2.24 -0.48
CA LEU A 9 18.76 0.78 -0.41
C LEU A 9 18.96 0.17 -1.80
N SER A 10 19.54 -1.02 -1.85
CA SER A 10 19.43 -1.85 -3.05
C SER A 10 18.00 -2.39 -3.19
N PRO A 11 17.58 -2.76 -4.43
CA PRO A 11 16.28 -3.40 -4.64
C PRO A 11 16.04 -4.61 -3.72
N GLU A 12 17.06 -5.45 -3.54
CA GLU A 12 16.99 -6.66 -2.72
C GLU A 12 16.84 -6.32 -1.23
N ALA A 13 17.59 -5.34 -0.73
CA ALA A 13 17.50 -4.90 0.67
C ALA A 13 16.13 -4.25 0.96
N PHE A 14 15.57 -3.53 -0.02
CA PHE A 14 14.24 -2.96 0.09
C PHE A 14 13.16 -4.04 0.08
N ASP A 15 13.24 -5.03 -0.81
CA ASP A 15 12.29 -6.14 -0.86
C ASP A 15 12.31 -6.97 0.43
N ASP A 16 13.51 -7.25 0.97
CA ASP A 16 13.64 -7.96 2.24
C ASP A 16 12.99 -7.17 3.39
N PHE A 17 13.25 -5.88 3.49
CA PHE A 17 12.61 -5.01 4.48
C PHE A 17 11.09 -4.97 4.31
N SER A 18 10.60 -4.75 3.09
CA SER A 18 9.16 -4.66 2.81
C SER A 18 8.42 -5.96 3.11
N ALA A 19 9.02 -7.12 2.78
CA ALA A 19 8.43 -8.43 3.04
C ALA A 19 8.25 -8.73 4.54
N HIS A 20 9.05 -8.12 5.41
CA HIS A 20 8.99 -8.33 6.86
C HIS A 20 8.28 -7.20 7.60
N HIS A 21 7.92 -6.11 6.91
CA HIS A 21 7.18 -5.01 7.52
C HIS A 21 5.68 -5.34 7.65
N ALA A 22 5.06 -4.95 8.76
CA ALA A 22 3.65 -5.25 9.03
C ALA A 22 2.69 -4.71 7.95
N ASP A 23 3.02 -3.52 7.39
CA ASP A 23 2.25 -2.87 6.33
C ASP A 23 2.87 -3.11 4.94
N GLY A 24 3.77 -4.11 4.81
CA GLY A 24 4.41 -4.48 3.55
C GLY A 24 3.37 -4.85 2.49
N ASN A 25 3.53 -4.31 1.28
CA ASN A 25 2.57 -4.49 0.21
C ASN A 25 3.25 -4.48 -1.16
N PHE A 26 2.51 -4.90 -2.21
CA PHE A 26 3.09 -5.06 -3.55
C PHE A 26 3.53 -3.75 -4.20
N GLN A 27 2.96 -2.59 -3.82
CA GLN A 27 3.37 -1.28 -4.33
C GLN A 27 4.72 -0.85 -3.76
N GLN A 28 5.08 -1.34 -2.60
CA GLN A 28 6.36 -1.08 -1.94
C GLN A 28 7.31 -2.26 -2.18
N THR A 29 7.57 -2.58 -3.46
CA THR A 29 8.50 -3.64 -3.90
C THR A 29 9.39 -3.17 -5.04
N SER A 30 10.53 -3.83 -5.24
CA SER A 30 11.39 -3.57 -6.39
C SER A 30 10.72 -3.92 -7.73
N ALA A 31 9.79 -4.88 -7.73
CA ALA A 31 9.01 -5.22 -8.92
C ALA A 31 8.12 -4.04 -9.35
N ALA A 32 7.42 -3.41 -8.40
CA ALA A 32 6.67 -2.19 -8.66
C ALA A 32 7.58 -1.05 -9.14
N GLY A 33 8.75 -0.89 -8.52
CA GLY A 33 9.72 0.11 -8.94
C GLY A 33 10.22 -0.11 -10.37
N ARG A 34 10.51 -1.34 -10.76
CA ARG A 34 10.89 -1.66 -12.15
C ARG A 34 9.78 -1.33 -13.15
N LEU A 35 8.52 -1.63 -12.80
CA LEU A 35 7.37 -1.29 -13.65
C LEU A 35 7.30 0.23 -13.89
N ARG A 36 7.42 1.02 -12.83
CA ARG A 36 7.39 2.49 -12.91
C ARG A 36 8.57 3.06 -13.66
N ALA A 37 9.77 2.54 -13.43
CA ALA A 37 10.96 2.92 -14.18
C ALA A 37 10.81 2.62 -15.69
N GLY A 38 10.18 1.50 -16.05
CA GLY A 38 9.83 1.18 -17.43
C GLY A 38 8.82 2.16 -18.07
N GLN A 39 8.06 2.88 -17.25
CA GLN A 39 7.17 3.97 -17.67
C GLN A 39 7.88 5.35 -17.71
N GLY A 40 9.17 5.40 -17.46
CA GLY A 40 9.95 6.63 -17.46
C GLY A 40 9.90 7.44 -16.16
N ILE A 41 9.42 6.85 -15.06
CA ILE A 41 9.38 7.48 -13.74
C ILE A 41 10.74 7.24 -13.06
N GLU A 42 11.29 8.27 -12.44
CA GLU A 42 12.50 8.15 -11.62
C GLU A 42 12.14 7.50 -10.29
N VAL A 43 12.80 6.39 -9.94
CA VAL A 43 12.51 5.57 -8.76
C VAL A 43 13.74 5.42 -7.89
N GLU A 44 13.57 5.58 -6.59
CA GLU A 44 14.60 5.36 -5.58
C GLU A 44 14.02 4.55 -4.40
N TYR A 45 14.85 3.69 -3.81
CA TYR A 45 14.51 2.97 -2.59
C TYR A 45 15.21 3.66 -1.42
N LEU A 46 14.45 4.39 -0.63
CA LEU A 46 14.97 5.13 0.52
C LEU A 46 14.67 4.35 1.81
N GLY A 47 15.62 4.33 2.72
CA GLY A 47 15.45 3.67 4.01
C GLY A 47 15.95 4.54 5.15
N VAL A 48 15.44 4.29 6.36
CA VAL A 48 16.00 4.82 7.60
C VAL A 48 16.69 3.69 8.32
N GLN A 49 17.95 3.92 8.66
CA GLN A 49 18.72 3.04 9.52
C GLN A 49 18.80 3.58 10.95
N GLU A 50 18.62 2.70 11.92
CA GLU A 50 18.94 2.90 13.31
C GLU A 50 19.89 1.78 13.77
N ASN A 51 21.07 2.14 14.27
CA ASN A 51 22.11 1.19 14.71
C ASN A 51 22.43 0.10 13.66
N GLY A 52 22.41 0.46 12.37
CA GLY A 52 22.70 -0.45 11.27
C GLY A 52 21.52 -1.31 10.79
N THR A 53 20.35 -1.23 11.45
CA THR A 53 19.12 -1.94 11.08
C THR A 53 18.18 -1.00 10.31
N ILE A 54 17.56 -1.47 9.23
CA ILE A 54 16.54 -0.71 8.49
C ILE A 54 15.25 -0.76 9.30
N VAL A 55 14.73 0.43 9.68
CA VAL A 55 13.53 0.57 10.52
C VAL A 55 12.36 1.25 9.79
N ALA A 56 12.61 1.87 8.65
CA ALA A 56 11.58 2.40 7.76
C ALA A 56 12.08 2.40 6.32
N GLY A 57 11.15 2.41 5.35
CA GLY A 57 11.49 2.37 3.93
C GLY A 57 10.42 2.96 3.02
N ALA A 58 10.83 3.41 1.84
CA ALA A 58 9.93 3.95 0.82
C ALA A 58 10.43 3.67 -0.59
N LEU A 59 9.55 3.19 -1.44
CA LEU A 59 9.71 3.34 -2.88
C LEU A 59 9.30 4.78 -3.22
N PHE A 60 10.29 5.59 -3.51
CA PHE A 60 10.12 7.01 -3.75
C PHE A 60 10.14 7.29 -5.25
N GLU A 61 9.07 7.89 -5.74
CA GLU A 61 8.88 8.21 -7.15
C GLU A 61 9.04 9.71 -7.38
N THR A 62 9.73 10.07 -8.45
CA THR A 62 9.82 11.46 -8.92
C THR A 62 9.27 11.53 -10.35
N HIS A 63 8.15 12.22 -10.48
CA HIS A 63 7.47 12.45 -11.75
C HIS A 63 7.86 13.81 -12.31
N ARG A 64 8.36 13.82 -13.54
CA ARG A 64 8.79 15.04 -14.21
C ARG A 64 7.90 15.31 -15.43
N SER A 65 7.36 16.51 -15.49
CA SER A 65 6.68 17.03 -16.68
C SER A 65 7.36 18.30 -17.17
N ARG A 66 6.90 18.84 -18.28
CA ARG A 66 7.40 20.13 -18.80
C ARG A 66 7.15 21.29 -17.85
N LEU A 67 6.12 21.22 -17.00
CA LEU A 67 5.66 22.34 -16.20
C LEU A 67 5.93 22.15 -14.70
N SER A 68 6.07 20.92 -14.24
CA SER A 68 6.21 20.63 -12.81
C SER A 68 6.93 19.32 -12.56
N THR A 69 7.55 19.22 -11.40
CA THR A 69 8.03 17.97 -10.81
C THR A 69 7.26 17.73 -9.54
N PHE A 70 6.84 16.50 -9.29
CA PHE A 70 6.21 16.08 -8.04
C PHE A 70 6.72 14.71 -7.62
N SER A 71 6.65 14.42 -6.33
CA SER A 71 7.08 13.14 -5.77
C SER A 71 5.91 12.43 -5.13
N VAL A 72 5.91 11.10 -5.22
CA VAL A 72 4.88 10.25 -4.65
C VAL A 72 5.50 9.05 -3.95
N VAL A 73 4.87 8.62 -2.85
CA VAL A 73 5.10 7.32 -2.23
C VAL A 73 3.77 6.60 -2.16
N HIS A 74 3.52 5.73 -3.13
CA HIS A 74 2.28 4.96 -3.22
C HIS A 74 2.22 3.86 -2.16
N ASP A 75 1.08 3.75 -1.46
CA ASP A 75 0.83 2.76 -0.40
C ASP A 75 2.00 2.66 0.61
N GLY A 76 2.51 3.83 0.98
CA GLY A 76 3.65 4.02 1.86
C GLY A 76 3.81 5.48 2.32
N PRO A 77 4.94 5.80 2.96
CA PRO A 77 6.07 4.93 3.27
C PRO A 77 5.80 3.89 4.34
N LEU A 78 6.57 2.81 4.34
CA LEU A 78 6.55 1.76 5.36
C LEU A 78 7.27 2.26 6.62
N CYS A 79 6.50 2.55 7.66
CA CYS A 79 7.01 3.15 8.91
C CYS A 79 6.07 2.79 10.07
N ASP A 80 6.61 2.55 11.24
CA ASP A 80 5.76 2.51 12.44
C ASP A 80 5.34 3.93 12.82
N TYR A 81 4.16 4.33 12.40
CA TYR A 81 3.61 5.66 12.66
C TYR A 81 3.28 5.92 14.15
N ARG A 82 3.35 4.91 15.00
CA ARG A 82 3.24 5.04 16.46
C ARG A 82 4.56 5.49 17.09
N ASP A 83 5.68 5.24 16.39
CA ASP A 83 6.99 5.76 16.74
C ASP A 83 7.13 7.19 16.19
N ARG A 84 6.76 8.15 17.03
CA ARG A 84 6.74 9.56 16.66
C ARG A 84 8.12 10.08 16.23
N GLU A 85 9.19 9.72 16.96
CA GLU A 85 10.55 10.20 16.65
C GLU A 85 11.02 9.69 15.27
N LEU A 86 10.74 8.42 14.98
CA LEU A 86 11.01 7.83 13.65
C LEU A 86 10.19 8.49 12.55
N THR A 87 8.89 8.66 12.78
CA THR A 87 7.97 9.29 11.83
C THR A 87 8.40 10.72 11.51
N GLU A 88 8.67 11.53 12.52
CA GLU A 88 9.13 12.92 12.36
C GLU A 88 10.45 12.99 11.57
N TYR A 89 11.39 12.12 11.89
CA TYR A 89 12.65 12.04 11.17
C TYR A 89 12.44 11.66 9.71
N PHE A 90 11.78 10.54 9.46
CA PHE A 90 11.63 10.01 8.10
C PHE A 90 10.86 10.94 7.18
N MET A 91 9.70 11.45 7.64
CA MET A 91 8.91 12.40 6.85
C MET A 91 9.68 13.68 6.54
N THR A 92 10.47 14.19 7.50
CA THR A 92 11.33 15.35 7.27
C THR A 92 12.37 15.07 6.20
N GLN A 93 13.02 13.90 6.24
CA GLN A 93 14.01 13.50 5.24
C GLN A 93 13.39 13.32 3.85
N LEU A 94 12.22 12.68 3.74
CA LEU A 94 11.50 12.53 2.48
C LEU A 94 11.14 13.90 1.87
N LYS A 95 10.65 14.84 2.67
CA LYS A 95 10.37 16.21 2.22
C LYS A 95 11.62 16.94 1.73
N GLN A 96 12.74 16.81 2.44
CA GLN A 96 14.01 17.39 2.01
C GLN A 96 14.51 16.76 0.71
N HIS A 97 14.37 15.44 0.57
CA HIS A 97 14.72 14.70 -0.63
C HIS A 97 13.85 15.13 -1.82
N ALA A 98 12.53 15.22 -1.66
CA ALA A 98 11.61 15.73 -2.66
C ALA A 98 11.98 17.15 -3.11
N LYS A 99 12.31 18.04 -2.16
CA LYS A 99 12.77 19.39 -2.45
C LYS A 99 14.09 19.39 -3.24
N ALA A 100 15.03 18.54 -2.90
CA ALA A 100 16.30 18.38 -3.63
C ALA A 100 16.09 17.89 -5.06
N LYS A 101 15.06 17.07 -5.32
CA LYS A 101 14.64 16.65 -6.66
C LYS A 101 13.90 17.75 -7.44
N GLY A 102 13.60 18.88 -6.82
CA GLY A 102 12.88 20.00 -7.42
C GLY A 102 11.35 19.80 -7.43
N SER A 103 10.84 18.91 -6.59
CA SER A 103 9.40 18.65 -6.50
C SER A 103 8.66 19.82 -5.86
N ALA A 104 7.63 20.28 -6.53
CA ALA A 104 6.73 21.32 -6.01
C ALA A 104 5.73 20.76 -4.98
N GLN A 105 5.46 19.45 -5.06
CA GLN A 105 4.54 18.72 -4.19
C GLN A 105 5.10 17.34 -3.91
N MET A 106 4.80 16.82 -2.70
CA MET A 106 5.04 15.43 -2.34
C MET A 106 3.76 14.85 -1.76
N GLU A 107 3.35 13.69 -2.26
CA GLU A 107 2.21 12.91 -1.78
C GLU A 107 2.70 11.64 -1.11
N ILE A 108 2.08 11.28 -0.01
CA ILE A 108 2.25 9.98 0.65
C ILE A 108 0.88 9.34 0.85
N VAL A 109 0.82 8.03 0.72
CA VAL A 109 -0.41 7.25 0.94
C VAL A 109 -0.11 6.14 1.94
N PRO A 110 -0.06 6.45 3.26
CA PRO A 110 0.23 5.46 4.28
C PRO A 110 -0.80 4.33 4.30
N GLU A 111 -0.35 3.07 4.31
CA GLU A 111 -1.20 1.89 4.48
C GLU A 111 -1.68 1.69 5.92
N MET A 112 -1.31 2.56 6.82
CA MET A 112 -1.67 2.50 8.23
C MET A 112 -3.20 2.51 8.42
N PRO A 113 -3.78 1.50 9.12
CA PRO A 113 -5.19 1.52 9.47
C PRO A 113 -5.49 2.72 10.39
N TYR A 114 -6.44 3.55 9.99
CA TYR A 114 -6.90 4.64 10.86
C TYR A 114 -7.64 4.10 12.09
N CYS A 115 -8.54 3.13 11.89
CA CYS A 115 -9.18 2.34 12.94
C CYS A 115 -9.69 1.00 12.38
N LEU A 116 -9.84 0.02 13.25
CA LEU A 116 -10.39 -1.27 12.88
C LEU A 116 -11.88 -1.37 13.24
N HIS A 117 -12.62 -2.09 12.42
CA HIS A 117 -14.03 -2.36 12.59
C HIS A 117 -14.29 -3.87 12.57
N ASP A 118 -15.38 -4.30 13.12
CA ASP A 118 -15.82 -5.69 12.99
C ASP A 118 -16.24 -6.01 11.55
N SER A 119 -16.52 -7.27 11.25
CA SER A 119 -16.92 -7.74 9.91
C SER A 119 -18.25 -7.16 9.40
N ARG A 120 -18.99 -6.44 10.23
CA ARG A 120 -20.26 -5.76 9.90
C ARG A 120 -20.10 -4.24 9.85
N GLY A 121 -18.89 -3.73 10.06
CA GLY A 121 -18.61 -2.29 10.12
C GLY A 121 -18.94 -1.65 11.48
N GLY A 122 -19.16 -2.44 12.52
CA GLY A 122 -19.36 -1.95 13.89
C GLY A 122 -18.01 -1.53 14.50
N GLU A 123 -18.02 -0.52 15.37
CA GLU A 123 -16.84 -0.06 16.09
C GLU A 123 -16.29 -1.16 17.01
N LEU A 124 -14.99 -1.38 16.96
CA LEU A 124 -14.29 -2.25 17.90
C LEU A 124 -13.87 -1.47 19.16
N PRO A 125 -13.69 -2.16 20.31
CA PRO A 125 -13.03 -1.56 21.47
C PRO A 125 -11.62 -1.02 21.15
N ALA A 126 -11.20 -0.01 21.88
CA ALA A 126 -9.90 0.64 21.64
C ALA A 126 -8.70 -0.33 21.76
N ASP A 127 -8.77 -1.29 22.69
CA ASP A 127 -7.77 -2.34 22.91
C ASP A 127 -7.74 -3.40 21.78
N GLN A 128 -8.75 -3.40 20.90
CA GLN A 128 -8.83 -4.25 19.71
C GLN A 128 -8.59 -3.47 18.41
N GLY A 129 -8.02 -2.27 18.50
CA GLY A 129 -7.68 -1.44 17.34
C GLY A 129 -8.81 -0.51 16.86
N GLY A 130 -9.91 -0.41 17.61
CA GLY A 130 -11.01 0.50 17.29
C GLY A 130 -10.70 1.98 17.60
N ALA A 131 -9.63 2.27 18.35
CA ALA A 131 -9.21 3.65 18.56
C ALA A 131 -8.68 4.26 17.26
N PRO A 132 -9.14 5.48 16.88
CA PRO A 132 -8.59 6.20 15.76
C PRO A 132 -7.10 6.50 15.92
N ALA A 133 -6.36 6.48 14.82
CA ALA A 133 -4.94 6.81 14.79
C ALA A 133 -4.71 8.34 14.68
N ASP A 134 -5.42 9.10 15.52
CA ASP A 134 -5.38 10.57 15.50
C ASP A 134 -3.98 11.12 15.77
N ASP A 135 -3.22 10.53 16.68
CA ASP A 135 -1.85 10.97 17.00
C ASP A 135 -0.91 10.90 15.79
N ALA A 136 -1.04 9.87 14.96
CA ALA A 136 -0.25 9.73 13.73
C ALA A 136 -0.67 10.77 12.69
N VAL A 137 -1.97 10.98 12.52
CA VAL A 137 -2.52 12.00 11.60
C VAL A 137 -2.09 13.39 12.07
N GLU A 138 -2.13 13.67 13.37
CA GLU A 138 -1.72 14.95 13.94
C GLU A 138 -0.22 15.19 13.77
N THR A 139 0.61 14.15 13.97
CA THR A 139 2.05 14.20 13.71
C THR A 139 2.33 14.60 12.26
N LEU A 140 1.66 13.97 11.29
CA LEU A 140 1.82 14.31 9.88
C LEU A 140 1.36 15.74 9.57
N LYS A 141 0.24 16.19 10.15
CA LYS A 141 -0.24 17.59 10.00
C LYS A 141 0.75 18.59 10.58
N ASN A 142 1.33 18.32 11.74
CA ASN A 142 2.34 19.16 12.37
C ASN A 142 3.63 19.25 11.55
N LEU A 143 3.94 18.23 10.76
CA LEU A 143 5.00 18.25 9.76
C LEU A 143 4.62 18.98 8.46
N GLY A 144 3.40 19.51 8.37
CA GLY A 144 2.92 20.30 7.24
C GLY A 144 2.33 19.46 6.09
N PHE A 145 1.95 18.21 6.33
CA PHE A 145 1.13 17.46 5.39
C PHE A 145 -0.33 17.89 5.52
N MET A 146 -1.03 17.96 4.40
CA MET A 146 -2.48 18.18 4.37
C MET A 146 -3.17 16.84 4.18
N HIS A 147 -4.18 16.56 5.00
CA HIS A 147 -4.98 15.36 4.86
C HIS A 147 -6.20 15.67 3.98
N ASP A 148 -6.37 14.94 2.89
CA ASP A 148 -7.46 15.14 1.91
C ASP A 148 -8.85 14.80 2.43
N GLY A 149 -8.92 14.33 3.67
CA GLY A 149 -10.15 13.91 4.32
C GLY A 149 -10.55 12.47 3.93
N PHE A 150 -11.61 12.00 4.59
CA PHE A 150 -12.20 10.71 4.29
C PHE A 150 -13.23 10.85 3.18
N THR A 151 -12.79 10.95 1.93
CA THR A 151 -13.66 11.12 0.78
C THR A 151 -14.49 9.85 0.51
N ILE A 152 -15.74 10.04 0.04
CA ILE A 152 -16.61 8.97 -0.45
C ILE A 152 -16.67 9.11 -1.96
N GLY A 153 -16.33 8.04 -2.71
CA GLY A 153 -16.41 8.02 -4.16
C GLY A 153 -15.45 7.03 -4.78
N TYR A 154 -15.45 6.98 -6.11
CA TYR A 154 -14.54 6.15 -6.93
C TYR A 154 -13.16 6.81 -7.08
N THR A 155 -12.66 7.44 -6.04
CA THR A 155 -11.30 7.95 -6.01
C THR A 155 -10.31 6.79 -5.87
N ALA A 156 -9.10 6.99 -6.34
CA ALA A 156 -8.10 5.94 -6.51
C ALA A 156 -7.75 5.15 -5.23
N VAL A 157 -7.90 5.76 -4.05
CA VAL A 157 -7.55 5.11 -2.78
C VAL A 157 -8.81 4.63 -2.07
N PRO A 158 -8.99 3.31 -1.84
CA PRO A 158 -10.15 2.79 -1.14
C PRO A 158 -10.10 3.21 0.33
N ARG A 159 -11.19 3.81 0.80
CA ARG A 159 -11.35 4.25 2.19
C ARG A 159 -11.54 3.09 3.15
N TRP A 160 -12.23 2.04 2.72
CA TRP A 160 -12.55 0.86 3.48
C TRP A 160 -11.90 -0.36 2.84
N ARG A 161 -11.23 -1.17 3.65
CA ARG A 161 -10.66 -2.45 3.23
C ARG A 161 -11.22 -3.55 4.11
N TYR A 162 -11.65 -4.64 3.49
CA TYR A 162 -12.01 -5.85 4.19
C TYR A 162 -10.80 -6.77 4.24
N LEU A 163 -10.33 -7.05 5.44
CA LEU A 163 -9.22 -7.97 5.66
C LEU A 163 -9.76 -9.28 6.23
N LYS A 164 -9.31 -10.39 5.67
CA LYS A 164 -9.59 -11.72 6.20
C LYS A 164 -8.30 -12.30 6.76
N ASP A 165 -8.29 -12.55 8.06
CA ASP A 165 -7.22 -13.29 8.69
C ASP A 165 -7.22 -14.75 8.21
N LEU A 166 -6.10 -15.18 7.65
CA LEU A 166 -5.87 -16.54 7.16
C LEU A 166 -5.07 -17.40 8.14
N THR A 167 -4.75 -16.88 9.34
CA THR A 167 -4.02 -17.62 10.37
C THR A 167 -4.75 -18.92 10.71
N GLY A 168 -4.05 -20.04 10.64
CA GLY A 168 -4.60 -21.38 10.89
C GLY A 168 -5.48 -21.97 9.77
N ILE A 169 -5.63 -21.25 8.64
CA ILE A 169 -6.29 -21.77 7.43
C ILE A 169 -5.23 -22.40 6.54
N THR A 170 -5.20 -23.73 6.46
CA THR A 170 -4.15 -24.50 5.79
C THR A 170 -4.59 -25.17 4.49
N ASP A 171 -5.89 -25.18 4.20
CA ASP A 171 -6.44 -25.83 3.01
C ASP A 171 -7.72 -25.10 2.50
N GLU A 172 -8.12 -25.40 1.26
CA GLU A 172 -9.31 -24.83 0.63
C GLU A 172 -10.59 -25.15 1.39
N LYS A 173 -10.69 -26.32 2.03
CA LYS A 173 -11.86 -26.73 2.77
C LYS A 173 -12.02 -25.92 4.06
N SER A 174 -10.94 -25.65 4.77
CA SER A 174 -10.93 -24.78 5.95
C SER A 174 -11.22 -23.33 5.55
N LEU A 175 -10.64 -22.86 4.43
CA LEU A 175 -10.93 -21.55 3.87
C LEU A 175 -12.42 -21.43 3.51
N LEU A 176 -12.97 -22.38 2.77
CA LEU A 176 -14.38 -22.36 2.40
C LEU A 176 -15.30 -22.36 3.63
N LYS A 177 -14.99 -23.15 4.66
CA LYS A 177 -15.74 -23.17 5.92
C LYS A 177 -15.69 -21.85 6.70
N SER A 178 -14.64 -21.07 6.55
CA SER A 178 -14.45 -19.79 7.23
C SER A 178 -15.30 -18.65 6.65
N TYR A 179 -15.92 -18.85 5.48
CA TYR A 179 -16.86 -17.92 4.89
C TYR A 179 -18.28 -18.13 5.43
N ASP A 180 -19.13 -17.13 5.29
CA ASP A 180 -20.56 -17.26 5.56
C ASP A 180 -21.24 -18.27 4.62
N LYS A 181 -22.43 -18.74 5.01
CA LYS A 181 -23.16 -19.79 4.26
C LYS A 181 -23.49 -19.38 2.82
N ARG A 182 -23.74 -18.08 2.57
CA ARG A 182 -24.10 -17.58 1.24
C ARG A 182 -22.90 -17.63 0.32
N THR A 183 -21.74 -17.19 0.80
CA THR A 183 -20.47 -17.28 0.06
C THR A 183 -20.10 -18.74 -0.22
N GLN A 184 -20.19 -19.62 0.78
CA GLN A 184 -19.96 -21.06 0.59
C GLN A 184 -20.88 -21.65 -0.49
N TRP A 185 -22.16 -21.29 -0.48
CA TRP A 185 -23.12 -21.74 -1.50
C TRP A 185 -22.74 -21.20 -2.88
N SER A 186 -22.39 -19.92 -2.99
CA SER A 186 -22.00 -19.31 -4.28
C SER A 186 -20.77 -19.97 -4.89
N VAL A 187 -19.74 -20.25 -4.09
CA VAL A 187 -18.53 -20.95 -4.56
C VAL A 187 -18.89 -22.35 -5.07
N LYS A 188 -19.65 -23.14 -4.30
CA LYS A 188 -20.06 -24.49 -4.70
C LYS A 188 -20.94 -24.47 -5.95
N ARG A 189 -21.83 -23.50 -6.08
CA ARG A 189 -22.68 -23.33 -7.25
C ARG A 189 -21.86 -22.98 -8.49
N ALA A 190 -20.91 -22.06 -8.39
CA ALA A 190 -20.02 -21.72 -9.49
C ALA A 190 -19.26 -22.96 -10.00
N ALA A 191 -18.67 -23.72 -9.09
CA ALA A 191 -18.01 -24.98 -9.45
C ALA A 191 -18.96 -25.98 -10.14
N SER A 192 -20.22 -26.13 -9.64
CA SER A 192 -21.22 -27.02 -10.26
C SER A 192 -21.69 -26.54 -11.63
N MET A 193 -21.53 -25.25 -11.94
CA MET A 193 -21.83 -24.68 -13.26
C MET A 193 -20.63 -24.73 -14.22
N GLY A 194 -19.52 -25.39 -13.84
CA GLY A 194 -18.34 -25.53 -14.69
C GLY A 194 -17.46 -24.27 -14.70
N VAL A 195 -17.58 -23.37 -13.74
CA VAL A 195 -16.66 -22.24 -13.60
C VAL A 195 -15.34 -22.74 -13.07
N HIS A 196 -14.28 -22.53 -13.83
CA HIS A 196 -12.91 -22.84 -13.46
C HIS A 196 -12.08 -21.55 -13.36
N VAL A 197 -11.25 -21.48 -12.32
CA VAL A 197 -10.28 -20.40 -12.13
C VAL A 197 -8.89 -20.99 -12.31
N ARG A 198 -8.05 -20.32 -13.08
CA ARG A 198 -6.64 -20.68 -13.26
C ARG A 198 -5.78 -19.43 -13.33
N GLU A 199 -4.54 -19.57 -13.00
CA GLU A 199 -3.53 -18.55 -13.30
C GLU A 199 -3.22 -18.53 -14.79
N LEU A 200 -3.03 -17.36 -15.36
CA LEU A 200 -2.53 -17.16 -16.70
C LEU A 200 -1.00 -17.01 -16.63
N GLY A 201 -0.29 -17.63 -17.58
CA GLY A 201 1.11 -17.37 -17.81
C GLY A 201 1.32 -16.01 -18.49
N GLU A 202 2.59 -15.55 -18.51
CA GLU A 202 2.95 -14.30 -19.19
C GLU A 202 2.64 -14.32 -20.70
N ASP A 203 2.71 -15.51 -21.30
CA ASP A 203 2.37 -15.77 -22.71
C ASP A 203 0.86 -15.65 -23.00
N GLU A 204 0.03 -15.65 -21.98
CA GLU A 204 -1.42 -15.52 -22.06
C GLU A 204 -1.96 -14.12 -21.71
N LEU A 205 -1.09 -13.14 -21.46
CA LEU A 205 -1.50 -11.77 -21.10
C LEU A 205 -2.40 -11.11 -22.14
N GLN A 206 -2.30 -11.52 -23.41
CA GLN A 206 -3.21 -11.03 -24.48
C GLN A 206 -4.67 -11.40 -24.19
N VAL A 207 -4.94 -12.57 -23.61
CA VAL A 207 -6.31 -12.97 -23.21
C VAL A 207 -6.89 -11.99 -22.17
N PHE A 208 -6.07 -11.57 -21.22
CA PHE A 208 -6.49 -10.56 -20.23
C PHE A 208 -6.76 -9.21 -20.90
N ALA A 209 -5.86 -8.73 -21.77
CA ALA A 209 -6.01 -7.47 -22.49
C ALA A 209 -7.29 -7.45 -23.35
N ASP A 210 -7.61 -8.55 -24.04
CA ASP A 210 -8.82 -8.67 -24.87
C ASP A 210 -10.10 -8.59 -24.00
N ILE A 211 -10.10 -9.20 -22.80
CA ILE A 211 -11.22 -9.13 -21.86
C ILE A 211 -11.40 -7.70 -21.31
N GLU A 212 -10.30 -7.03 -20.97
CA GLU A 212 -10.29 -5.64 -20.53
C GLU A 212 -10.87 -4.71 -21.61
N GLN A 213 -10.38 -4.84 -22.84
CA GLN A 213 -10.87 -4.06 -23.98
C GLN A 213 -12.36 -4.29 -24.22
N ALA A 214 -12.82 -5.54 -24.26
CA ALA A 214 -14.24 -5.87 -24.43
C ALA A 214 -15.10 -5.30 -23.28
N THR A 215 -14.54 -5.21 -22.08
CA THR A 215 -15.22 -4.61 -20.92
C THR A 215 -15.31 -3.09 -21.06
N ALA A 216 -14.23 -2.43 -21.48
CA ALA A 216 -14.19 -1.00 -21.72
C ALA A 216 -15.19 -0.59 -22.81
N GLU A 217 -15.21 -1.32 -23.94
CA GLU A 217 -16.17 -1.10 -25.03
C GLU A 217 -17.62 -1.24 -24.56
N ARG A 218 -17.92 -2.30 -23.81
CA ARG A 218 -19.29 -2.55 -23.28
C ARG A 218 -19.74 -1.48 -22.29
N ARG A 219 -18.79 -0.92 -21.52
CA ARG A 219 -19.07 0.08 -20.47
C ARG A 219 -18.89 1.50 -20.95
N ASN A 220 -18.31 1.70 -22.15
CA ASN A 220 -18.03 2.99 -22.77
C ASN A 220 -17.14 3.91 -21.93
N PHE A 221 -16.03 3.35 -21.41
CA PHE A 221 -14.97 4.12 -20.72
C PHE A 221 -13.58 3.85 -21.31
#